data_a3bd9d993040ee9cb4751c0351dae05f
#
_entry.id   a3bd9d993040ee9cb4751c0351dae05f
#
_cell.length_a   1.000
_cell.length_b   1.000
_cell.length_c   1.000
_cell.angle_alpha   90.00
_cell.angle_beta   90.00
_cell.angle_gamma   90.00
#
_symmetry.space_group_name_H-M   'P 1'
#
loop_
_entity.id
_entity.type
_entity.pdbx_description
1 polymer ?
#
loop_
_entity_poly.entity_id
_entity_poly.type
_entity_poly.pdbx_seq_one_letter_code
_entity_poly.pdbx_strand_id
1 'polypeptide(L)'
;MRTVIENQIVSDVIDSEQAIYPRLAEAFDGLKWWLAHRPESGTLLDDENWIYKQAGNEKLNMPSLVTIYTFDHNCVTLKFILVRIPKL
;
A
#
# COMPACT_ATOMS: atom_id res chain seq x y z
N MET A 1 -7.60 9.12 13.10
CA MET A 1 -7.09 8.67 11.79
C MET A 1 -5.81 9.43 11.46
N ARG A 2 -4.79 8.71 11.00
CA ARG A 2 -3.52 9.30 10.62
C ARG A 2 -3.54 9.78 9.18
N THR A 3 -2.72 10.79 8.88
CA THR A 3 -2.49 11.23 7.52
C THR A 3 -1.53 10.26 6.82
N VAL A 4 -1.84 9.86 5.59
CA VAL A 4 -0.96 8.99 4.81
C VAL A 4 -0.14 9.85 3.85
N ILE A 5 1.17 9.70 3.93
CA ILE A 5 2.12 10.40 3.08
C ILE A 5 2.75 9.39 2.13
N GLU A 6 2.76 9.71 0.84
CA GLU A 6 3.42 8.89 -0.18
C GLU A 6 4.74 9.56 -0.54
N ASN A 7 5.85 8.82 -0.41
CA ASN A 7 7.09 9.38 -0.93
C ASN A 7 7.08 9.30 -2.47
N GLN A 8 8.05 9.94 -3.12
CA GLN A 8 8.08 10.03 -4.58
C GLN A 8 8.19 8.66 -5.25
N ILE A 9 8.92 7.73 -4.66
CA ILE A 9 9.06 6.37 -5.20
C ILE A 9 7.69 5.69 -5.29
N VAL A 10 6.87 5.80 -4.23
CA VAL A 10 5.55 5.20 -4.20
C VAL A 10 4.64 5.84 -5.25
N SER A 11 4.62 7.17 -5.32
CA SER A 11 3.81 7.88 -6.31
C SER A 11 4.20 7.50 -7.74
N ASP A 12 5.48 7.38 -8.02
CA ASP A 12 5.98 7.01 -9.35
C ASP A 12 5.56 5.58 -9.73
N VAL A 13 5.64 4.64 -8.79
CA VAL A 13 5.20 3.26 -9.04
C VAL A 13 3.71 3.22 -9.34
N ILE A 14 2.90 3.89 -8.54
CA ILE A 14 1.44 3.91 -8.75
C ILE A 14 1.12 4.51 -10.10
N ASP A 15 1.72 5.63 -10.47
CA ASP A 15 1.49 6.28 -11.75
C ASP A 15 1.83 5.36 -12.93
N SER A 16 2.98 4.67 -12.87
CA SER A 16 3.41 3.80 -13.95
C SER A 16 2.57 2.52 -14.05
N GLU A 17 2.11 1.99 -12.94
CA GLU A 17 1.36 0.73 -12.91
C GLU A 17 -0.14 0.90 -13.21
N GLN A 18 -0.66 2.10 -13.13
CA GLN A 18 -2.09 2.35 -13.41
C GLN A 18 -2.50 1.96 -14.83
N ALA A 19 -1.59 2.08 -15.77
CA ALA A 19 -1.87 1.69 -17.16
C ALA A 19 -2.05 0.17 -17.31
N ILE A 20 -1.43 -0.60 -16.43
CA ILE A 20 -1.46 -2.06 -16.46
C ILE A 20 -2.62 -2.61 -15.61
N TYR A 21 -2.89 -1.96 -14.48
CA TYR A 21 -3.91 -2.40 -13.53
C TYR A 21 -5.01 -1.34 -13.41
N PRO A 22 -6.11 -1.47 -14.18
CA PRO A 22 -7.16 -0.42 -14.22
C PRO A 22 -7.80 -0.12 -12.87
N ARG A 23 -7.80 -1.08 -11.94
CA ARG A 23 -8.41 -0.90 -10.62
C ARG A 23 -7.38 -0.63 -9.51
N LEU A 24 -6.17 -0.26 -9.91
CA LEU A 24 -5.11 0.02 -8.93
C LEU A 24 -5.48 1.16 -7.98
N ALA A 25 -6.11 2.22 -8.49
CA ALA A 25 -6.50 3.35 -7.65
C ALA A 25 -7.42 2.93 -6.51
N GLU A 26 -8.40 2.06 -6.78
CA GLU A 26 -9.29 1.52 -5.73
C GLU A 26 -8.52 0.70 -4.71
N ALA A 27 -7.64 -0.17 -5.17
CA ALA A 27 -6.83 -1.01 -4.28
C ALA A 27 -5.93 -0.16 -3.40
N PHE A 28 -5.31 0.85 -3.99
CA PHE A 28 -4.39 1.74 -3.27
C PHE A 28 -5.14 2.62 -2.25
N ASP A 29 -6.31 3.14 -2.61
CA ASP A 29 -7.14 3.90 -1.68
C ASP A 29 -7.55 3.05 -0.49
N GLY A 30 -7.91 1.80 -0.72
CA GLY A 30 -8.23 0.86 0.34
C GLY A 30 -7.06 0.60 1.28
N LEU A 31 -5.86 0.42 0.72
CA LEU A 31 -4.64 0.23 1.50
C LEU A 31 -4.34 1.46 2.37
N LYS A 32 -4.42 2.65 1.80
CA LYS A 32 -4.18 3.89 2.54
C LYS A 32 -5.19 4.08 3.67
N TRP A 33 -6.46 3.81 3.40
CA TRP A 33 -7.51 3.88 4.41
C TRP A 33 -7.24 2.94 5.57
N TRP A 34 -6.88 1.70 5.24
CA TRP A 34 -6.62 0.67 6.25
C TRP A 34 -5.44 1.05 7.15
N LEU A 35 -4.32 1.45 6.54
CA LEU A 35 -3.12 1.83 7.31
C LEU A 35 -3.31 3.14 8.09
N ALA A 36 -4.13 4.05 7.60
CA ALA A 36 -4.47 5.27 8.33
C ALA A 36 -5.19 4.96 9.65
N HIS A 37 -6.00 3.90 9.65
CA HIS A 37 -6.77 3.48 10.82
C HIS A 37 -6.05 2.46 11.68
N ARG A 38 -5.30 1.55 11.06
CA ARG A 38 -4.62 0.44 11.74
C ARG A 38 -3.19 0.26 11.24
N PRO A 39 -2.30 1.20 11.53
CA PRO A 39 -0.93 1.10 11.01
C PRO A 39 -0.14 -0.08 11.56
N GLU A 40 -0.55 -0.63 12.70
CA GLU A 40 0.08 -1.80 13.32
C GLU A 40 -0.34 -3.13 12.68
N SER A 41 -1.15 -3.10 11.62
CA SER A 41 -1.64 -4.32 10.96
C SER A 41 -0.54 -5.08 10.21
N GLY A 42 0.54 -4.40 9.85
CA GLY A 42 1.65 -5.02 9.16
C GLY A 42 2.56 -5.81 10.09
N THR A 43 3.67 -6.25 9.54
CA THR A 43 4.71 -6.96 10.28
C THR A 43 5.92 -6.05 10.39
N LEU A 44 6.50 -5.95 11.59
CA LEU A 44 7.69 -5.16 11.80
C LEU A 44 8.89 -5.83 11.10
N LEU A 45 9.58 -5.07 10.25
CA LEU A 45 10.76 -5.54 9.53
C LEU A 45 12.05 -5.25 10.31
N ASP A 46 12.14 -4.06 10.89
CA ASP A 46 13.29 -3.62 11.66
C ASP A 46 12.80 -2.59 12.70
N ASP A 47 13.69 -1.82 13.28
CA ASP A 47 13.37 -0.90 14.39
C ASP A 47 12.26 0.11 14.06
N GLU A 48 12.08 0.45 12.78
CA GLU A 48 11.12 1.51 12.40
C GLU A 48 10.29 1.18 11.17
N ASN A 49 10.66 0.16 10.39
CA ASN A 49 9.97 -0.15 9.14
C ASN A 49 9.05 -1.34 9.29
N TRP A 50 7.88 -1.21 8.69
CA TRP A 50 6.85 -2.24 8.68
C TRP A 50 6.56 -2.65 7.25
N ILE A 51 6.06 -3.87 7.07
CA ILE A 51 5.59 -4.36 5.78
C ILE A 51 4.13 -4.78 5.91
N TYR A 52 3.31 -4.38 4.94
CA TYR A 52 1.91 -4.77 4.86
C TYR A 52 1.62 -5.36 3.49
N LYS A 53 0.93 -6.49 3.48
CA LYS A 53 0.53 -7.18 2.25
C LYS A 53 -0.99 -7.17 2.15
N GLN A 54 -1.49 -6.60 1.07
CA GLN A 54 -2.92 -6.57 0.78
C GLN A 54 -3.20 -7.52 -0.38
N ALA A 55 -4.00 -8.56 -0.12
CA ALA A 55 -4.37 -9.50 -1.15
C ALA A 55 -5.24 -8.84 -2.21
N GLY A 56 -4.97 -9.15 -3.46
CA GLY A 56 -5.84 -8.75 -4.56
C GLY A 56 -7.02 -9.70 -4.70
N ASN A 57 -7.82 -9.46 -5.71
CA ASN A 57 -8.98 -10.30 -6.03
C ASN A 57 -9.01 -10.50 -7.55
N GLU A 58 -8.71 -11.70 -7.98
CA GLU A 58 -8.64 -12.02 -9.40
C GLU A 58 -9.97 -11.85 -10.10
N LYS A 59 -11.07 -12.23 -9.47
CA LYS A 59 -12.41 -12.10 -10.05
C LYS A 59 -12.79 -10.65 -10.29
N LEU A 60 -12.32 -9.75 -9.43
CA LEU A 60 -12.57 -8.32 -9.55
C LEU A 60 -11.45 -7.58 -10.29
N ASN A 61 -10.44 -8.31 -10.75
CA ASN A 61 -9.26 -7.75 -11.40
C ASN A 61 -8.56 -6.69 -10.53
N MET A 62 -8.55 -6.93 -9.21
CA MET A 62 -7.88 -6.06 -8.24
C MET A 62 -6.47 -6.56 -7.99
N PRO A 63 -5.42 -5.76 -8.18
CA PRO A 63 -4.06 -6.19 -7.93
C PRO A 63 -3.78 -6.38 -6.44
N SER A 64 -2.77 -7.21 -6.14
CA SER A 64 -2.21 -7.32 -4.79
C SER A 64 -1.19 -6.23 -4.58
N LEU A 65 -1.11 -5.72 -3.36
CA LEU A 65 -0.18 -4.65 -3.00
C LEU A 65 0.69 -5.08 -1.84
N VAL A 66 1.98 -4.74 -1.90
CA VAL A 66 2.90 -4.90 -0.77
C VAL A 66 3.56 -3.55 -0.56
N THR A 67 3.51 -3.03 0.65
CA THR A 67 4.13 -1.74 0.97
C THR A 67 5.03 -1.82 2.18
N ILE A 68 6.12 -1.06 2.13
CA ILE A 68 6.99 -0.82 3.28
C ILE A 68 6.69 0.59 3.76
N TYR A 69 6.46 0.74 5.05
CA TYR A 69 6.03 2.00 5.63
C TYR A 69 6.55 2.18 7.05
N THR A 70 6.48 3.40 7.52
CA THR A 70 6.71 3.74 8.91
C THR A 70 5.54 4.60 9.39
N PHE A 71 5.34 4.70 10.70
CA PHE A 71 4.26 5.53 11.22
C PHE A 71 4.58 6.08 12.60
N ASP A 72 3.92 7.17 12.93
CA ASP A 72 3.93 7.76 14.25
C ASP A 72 2.48 8.10 14.66
N HIS A 73 2.28 8.95 15.66
CA HIS A 73 0.94 9.33 16.12
C HIS A 73 0.12 10.07 15.08
N ASN A 74 0.77 10.76 14.15
CA ASN A 74 0.11 11.66 13.22
C ASN A 74 0.07 11.17 11.78
N CYS A 75 1.09 10.41 11.37
CA CYS A 75 1.30 10.09 9.96
C CYS A 75 1.68 8.62 9.75
N VAL A 76 1.29 8.12 8.58
CA VAL A 76 1.82 6.89 8.01
C VAL A 76 2.57 7.29 6.77
N THR A 77 3.85 6.96 6.67
CA THR A 77 4.66 7.29 5.51
C THR A 77 4.96 6.04 4.71
N LEU A 78 4.43 5.99 3.49
CA LEU A 78 4.68 4.88 2.56
C LEU A 78 6.01 5.11 1.88
N LYS A 79 6.95 4.18 2.06
CA LYS A 79 8.33 4.31 1.57
C LYS A 79 8.57 3.56 0.27
N PHE A 80 7.86 2.45 0.07
CA PHE A 80 8.02 1.59 -1.10
C PHE A 80 6.74 0.81 -1.33
N ILE A 81 6.42 0.49 -2.57
CA ILE A 81 5.25 -0.32 -2.92
C ILE A 81 5.54 -1.23 -4.10
N LEU A 82 4.99 -2.44 -4.05
CA LEU A 82 4.96 -3.37 -5.17
C LEU A 82 3.52 -3.64 -5.54
N VAL A 83 3.26 -3.64 -6.83
CA VAL A 83 1.95 -3.97 -7.40
C VAL A 83 2.11 -5.31 -8.13
N ARG A 84 1.26 -6.27 -7.81
CA ARG A 84 1.38 -7.62 -8.35
C ARG A 84 0.05 -8.11 -8.88
N ILE A 85 0.13 -9.06 -9.83
CA ILE A 85 -1.05 -9.78 -10.31
C ILE A 85 -1.69 -10.49 -9.12
N PRO A 86 -3.02 -10.40 -8.95
CA PRO A 86 -3.68 -11.12 -7.87
C PRO A 86 -3.50 -12.62 -8.04
N LYS A 87 -3.25 -13.30 -6.92
CA LYS A 87 -3.12 -14.76 -6.93
C LYS A 87 -4.50 -15.41 -6.78
N LEU A 88 -4.61 -16.54 -7.40
CA LEU A 88 -5.78 -17.39 -7.26
C LEU A 88 -5.92 -17.95 -5.85
#